data_aa68cda3d263b95dc2299a63197fe6cf
#
_entry.id   aa68cda3d263b95dc2299a63197fe6cf
#
_cell.length_a   1.000
_cell.length_b   1.000
_cell.length_c   1.000
_cell.angle_alpha   90.00
_cell.angle_beta   90.00
_cell.angle_gamma   90.00
#
_symmetry.space_group_name_H-M   'P 1'
#
loop_
_entity.id
_entity.type
_entity.pdbx_description
1 polymer ?
#
loop_
_entity_poly.entity_id
_entity_poly.type
_entity_poly.pdbx_seq_one_letter_code
_entity_poly.pdbx_strand_id
1 'polypeptide(L)'
;MKKIKGGAGEPFRAPSKTTPTGVSPVFSRTARFRRETTDRLLALFSLYGYREIILPSFEYLDAISPGIDPSLLPRLYLMQDRGSGQVLVLRPDATAQIARLSTQSFRDRMLPLRFSYSTSVFRDENRTASLMRELHQTGLELLGDPSFHADMEVLELCLRGARVFPLENPLLVLSHAGLQEAYLRSPSLSRESQASLLKAFHARDQATVAGLFSEVGDEARAALAPGIAGRVLSLADALVILESMARTIPGLSGHDGDISGFSALLRALSKTREASDIRVDFALSPPGPYYTGMFFRMFARESSTHMASGGRYDRLGEAFGHDLPAVGFAYQITPIEEAIRRRDGDLQESSLVLVIHCDEEIADFEPAIAALRSGKVPVLSSHSPKGALSFSPAEALREHEEIRAVLCKDREEKDLFTLVYRDRSVRRSKDVGELVSALLDGPPGSSR
;
A
#
# COMPACT_ATOMS: atom_id res chain seq x y z
N MET A 1 25.52 -12.94 -24.13
CA MET A 1 24.30 -12.18 -24.51
C MET A 1 24.67 -11.09 -25.52
N LYS A 2 24.08 -11.10 -26.72
CA LYS A 2 24.34 -10.02 -27.71
C LYS A 2 23.49 -8.82 -27.29
N LYS A 3 24.10 -7.65 -27.14
CA LYS A 3 23.34 -6.38 -27.15
C LYS A 3 22.50 -6.38 -28.42
N ILE A 4 21.22 -6.07 -28.28
CA ILE A 4 20.33 -5.89 -29.43
C ILE A 4 20.93 -4.76 -30.27
N LYS A 5 21.71 -5.09 -31.31
CA LYS A 5 22.13 -4.13 -32.31
C LYS A 5 20.94 -3.97 -33.24
N GLY A 6 20.41 -2.76 -33.35
CA GLY A 6 19.45 -2.41 -34.39
C GLY A 6 20.01 -2.81 -35.74
N GLY A 7 19.22 -3.50 -36.58
CA GLY A 7 19.56 -3.78 -37.95
C GLY A 7 19.83 -2.47 -38.72
N ALA A 8 20.58 -2.54 -39.82
CA ALA A 8 20.97 -1.43 -40.67
C ALA A 8 19.78 -0.87 -41.52
N GLY A 9 18.67 -0.56 -40.85
CA GLY A 9 17.60 0.30 -41.34
C GLY A 9 17.68 1.61 -40.58
N GLU A 10 17.01 2.66 -41.03
CA GLU A 10 16.98 3.97 -40.37
C GLU A 10 16.90 3.80 -38.86
N PRO A 11 17.70 4.53 -38.08
CA PRO A 11 17.72 4.35 -36.64
C PRO A 11 16.29 4.56 -36.09
N PHE A 12 15.70 3.52 -35.48
CA PHE A 12 14.44 3.64 -34.78
C PHE A 12 14.63 4.77 -33.74
N ARG A 13 14.09 5.93 -34.02
CA ARG A 13 13.98 7.00 -33.04
C ARG A 13 12.94 6.55 -32.02
N ALA A 14 13.41 5.96 -30.93
CA ALA A 14 12.57 5.73 -29.81
C ALA A 14 11.86 7.05 -29.45
N PRO A 15 10.54 7.06 -29.27
CA PRO A 15 9.84 8.26 -28.81
C PRO A 15 10.52 8.73 -27.51
N SER A 16 10.69 10.04 -27.37
CA SER A 16 11.39 10.65 -26.23
C SER A 16 10.77 10.29 -24.86
N LYS A 17 9.51 9.78 -24.87
CA LYS A 17 8.79 9.26 -23.72
C LYS A 17 8.10 7.96 -24.12
N THR A 18 8.52 6.86 -23.54
CA THR A 18 7.96 5.51 -23.80
C THR A 18 6.77 5.18 -22.92
N THR A 19 6.64 5.81 -21.74
CA THR A 19 5.54 5.64 -20.81
C THR A 19 5.03 7.00 -20.31
N PRO A 20 3.73 7.15 -20.00
CA PRO A 20 3.22 8.37 -19.41
C PRO A 20 3.92 8.68 -18.07
N THR A 21 4.12 9.96 -17.77
CA THR A 21 4.68 10.37 -16.47
C THR A 21 3.78 9.87 -15.34
N GLY A 22 4.36 9.27 -14.32
CA GLY A 22 3.62 8.73 -13.17
C GLY A 22 3.06 7.31 -13.35
N VAL A 23 3.43 6.66 -14.47
CA VAL A 23 3.20 5.23 -14.71
C VAL A 23 4.55 4.61 -15.04
N SER A 24 4.91 3.54 -14.35
CA SER A 24 6.19 2.86 -14.57
C SER A 24 6.02 1.35 -14.49
N PRO A 25 6.68 0.59 -15.36
CA PRO A 25 6.72 -0.85 -15.22
C PRO A 25 7.43 -1.23 -13.92
N VAL A 26 6.96 -2.28 -13.28
CA VAL A 26 7.55 -2.83 -12.05
C VAL A 26 8.31 -4.09 -12.42
N PHE A 27 9.60 -4.14 -12.10
CA PHE A 27 10.48 -5.24 -12.50
C PHE A 27 10.94 -6.10 -11.32
N SER A 28 11.31 -7.34 -11.65
CA SER A 28 12.07 -8.26 -10.81
C SER A 28 11.65 -8.30 -9.34
N ARG A 29 12.47 -7.79 -8.45
CA ARG A 29 12.28 -7.88 -7.01
C ARG A 29 11.08 -7.09 -6.51
N THR A 30 10.85 -5.88 -7.02
CA THR A 30 9.66 -5.10 -6.63
C THR A 30 8.38 -5.81 -7.05
N ALA A 31 8.34 -6.42 -8.25
CA ALA A 31 7.20 -7.20 -8.70
C ALA A 31 6.97 -8.44 -7.82
N ARG A 32 8.04 -9.11 -7.44
CA ARG A 32 8.00 -10.25 -6.50
C ARG A 32 7.55 -9.81 -5.12
N PHE A 33 8.15 -8.76 -4.57
CA PHE A 33 7.77 -8.18 -3.27
C PHE A 33 6.27 -7.83 -3.26
N ARG A 34 5.76 -7.12 -4.29
CA ARG A 34 4.34 -6.79 -4.44
C ARG A 34 3.47 -8.04 -4.35
N ARG A 35 3.80 -9.08 -5.11
CA ARG A 35 3.03 -10.34 -5.13
C ARG A 35 3.04 -11.02 -3.77
N GLU A 36 4.23 -11.29 -3.22
CA GLU A 36 4.36 -11.97 -1.92
C GLU A 36 3.69 -11.21 -0.79
N THR A 37 3.79 -9.88 -0.78
CA THR A 37 3.12 -9.02 0.21
C THR A 37 1.60 -9.08 0.06
N THR A 38 1.11 -8.96 -1.18
CA THR A 38 -0.33 -9.08 -1.48
C THR A 38 -0.86 -10.44 -1.03
N ASP A 39 -0.20 -11.53 -1.40
CA ASP A 39 -0.62 -12.89 -1.03
C ASP A 39 -0.68 -13.07 0.48
N ARG A 40 0.31 -12.55 1.22
CA ARG A 40 0.35 -12.61 2.69
C ARG A 40 -0.76 -11.77 3.34
N LEU A 41 -1.09 -10.60 2.80
CA LEU A 41 -2.18 -9.76 3.30
C LEU A 41 -3.54 -10.43 3.04
N LEU A 42 -3.80 -10.91 1.83
CA LEU A 42 -5.04 -11.60 1.48
C LEU A 42 -5.20 -12.89 2.31
N ALA A 43 -4.13 -13.64 2.53
CA ALA A 43 -4.13 -14.80 3.42
C ALA A 43 -4.47 -14.41 4.86
N LEU A 44 -3.91 -13.31 5.38
CA LEU A 44 -4.27 -12.79 6.71
C LEU A 44 -5.75 -12.44 6.78
N PHE A 45 -6.28 -11.70 5.79
CA PHE A 45 -7.68 -11.27 5.77
C PHE A 45 -8.63 -12.48 5.66
N SER A 46 -8.24 -13.52 4.92
CA SER A 46 -9.05 -14.74 4.79
C SER A 46 -9.24 -15.48 6.12
N LEU A 47 -8.29 -15.39 7.07
CA LEU A 47 -8.42 -15.96 8.42
C LEU A 47 -9.54 -15.31 9.24
N TYR A 48 -9.96 -14.09 8.87
CA TYR A 48 -11.08 -13.36 9.48
C TYR A 48 -12.37 -13.46 8.66
N GLY A 49 -12.40 -14.34 7.65
CA GLY A 49 -13.57 -14.60 6.82
C GLY A 49 -13.77 -13.60 5.67
N TYR A 50 -12.78 -12.76 5.37
CA TYR A 50 -12.83 -11.91 4.18
C TYR A 50 -12.62 -12.72 2.91
N ARG A 51 -13.48 -12.49 1.93
CA ARG A 51 -13.45 -13.16 0.62
C ARG A 51 -12.86 -12.21 -0.40
N GLU A 52 -11.89 -12.68 -1.14
CA GLU A 52 -11.29 -11.88 -2.20
C GLU A 52 -12.31 -11.60 -3.32
N ILE A 53 -12.35 -10.34 -3.76
CA ILE A 53 -13.09 -9.88 -4.91
C ILE A 53 -12.13 -9.23 -5.91
N ILE A 54 -12.24 -9.64 -7.18
CA ILE A 54 -11.51 -9.02 -8.29
C ILE A 54 -12.46 -8.03 -8.96
N LEU A 55 -12.13 -6.75 -8.84
CA LEU A 55 -12.95 -5.65 -9.35
C LEU A 55 -12.59 -5.34 -10.81
N PRO A 56 -13.57 -4.96 -11.67
CA PRO A 56 -13.30 -4.50 -13.02
C PRO A 56 -12.46 -3.21 -13.00
N SER A 57 -11.54 -3.07 -13.97
CA SER A 57 -10.65 -1.90 -14.04
C SER A 57 -11.34 -0.63 -14.48
N PHE A 58 -12.49 -0.72 -15.15
CA PHE A 58 -13.29 0.41 -15.59
C PHE A 58 -14.79 0.13 -15.42
N GLU A 59 -15.56 1.18 -15.26
CA GLU A 59 -17.02 1.15 -15.11
C GLU A 59 -17.67 2.31 -15.87
N TYR A 60 -18.96 2.30 -16.03
CA TYR A 60 -19.70 3.48 -16.51
C TYR A 60 -19.62 4.59 -15.47
N LEU A 61 -19.28 5.80 -15.92
CA LEU A 61 -19.17 6.97 -15.04
C LEU A 61 -20.45 7.20 -14.24
N ASP A 62 -21.60 7.14 -14.90
CA ASP A 62 -22.89 7.37 -14.26
C ASP A 62 -23.23 6.36 -13.17
N ALA A 63 -22.70 5.12 -13.29
CA ALA A 63 -22.93 4.06 -12.33
C ALA A 63 -22.11 4.23 -11.05
N ILE A 64 -20.92 4.83 -11.13
CA ILE A 64 -20.00 4.90 -10.00
C ILE A 64 -19.86 6.32 -9.40
N SER A 65 -20.14 7.36 -10.20
CA SER A 65 -19.95 8.76 -9.78
C SER A 65 -20.70 9.16 -8.50
N PRO A 66 -21.88 8.60 -8.17
CA PRO A 66 -22.56 8.94 -6.92
C PRO A 66 -21.73 8.62 -5.66
N GLY A 67 -20.86 7.62 -5.71
CA GLY A 67 -20.00 7.22 -4.59
C GLY A 67 -18.57 7.76 -4.69
N ILE A 68 -18.23 8.51 -5.73
CA ILE A 68 -16.89 9.09 -5.88
C ILE A 68 -16.80 10.42 -5.12
N ASP A 69 -15.69 10.60 -4.39
CA ASP A 69 -15.38 11.89 -3.77
C ASP A 69 -15.38 13.01 -4.83
N PRO A 70 -16.17 14.07 -4.66
CA PRO A 70 -16.22 15.20 -5.59
C PRO A 70 -14.85 15.81 -5.90
N SER A 71 -13.89 15.76 -4.97
CA SER A 71 -12.52 16.24 -5.19
C SER A 71 -11.72 15.39 -6.17
N LEU A 72 -12.13 14.15 -6.41
CA LEU A 72 -11.54 13.24 -7.38
C LEU A 72 -12.12 13.40 -8.79
N LEU A 73 -13.31 13.96 -8.95
CA LEU A 73 -13.96 14.10 -10.27
C LEU A 73 -13.06 14.78 -11.33
N PRO A 74 -12.33 15.87 -11.03
CA PRO A 74 -11.42 16.50 -11.98
C PRO A 74 -10.17 15.66 -12.30
N ARG A 75 -9.94 14.58 -11.56
CA ARG A 75 -8.75 13.71 -11.65
C ARG A 75 -9.07 12.34 -12.25
N LEU A 76 -10.27 12.15 -12.78
CA LEU A 76 -10.69 10.89 -13.38
C LEU A 76 -10.06 10.68 -14.75
N TYR A 77 -9.64 9.47 -15.05
CA TYR A 77 -9.34 9.04 -16.41
C TYR A 77 -10.62 8.55 -17.08
N LEU A 78 -11.08 9.31 -18.06
CA LEU A 78 -12.32 9.04 -18.78
C LEU A 78 -12.02 8.48 -20.17
N MET A 79 -12.86 7.54 -20.61
CA MET A 79 -12.82 6.93 -21.93
C MET A 79 -14.25 6.88 -22.51
N GLN A 80 -14.39 6.76 -23.82
CA GLN A 80 -15.66 6.53 -24.46
C GLN A 80 -15.78 5.05 -24.86
N ASP A 81 -16.86 4.40 -24.45
CA ASP A 81 -17.23 3.09 -24.96
C ASP A 81 -17.69 3.21 -26.41
N ARG A 82 -16.96 2.61 -27.32
CA ARG A 82 -17.26 2.68 -28.76
C ARG A 82 -18.56 1.97 -29.13
N GLY A 83 -18.98 0.98 -28.35
CA GLY A 83 -20.19 0.20 -28.60
C GLY A 83 -21.45 0.94 -28.21
N SER A 84 -21.49 1.48 -27.01
CA SER A 84 -22.65 2.17 -26.43
C SER A 84 -22.62 3.68 -26.54
N GLY A 85 -21.44 4.27 -26.78
CA GLY A 85 -21.22 5.73 -26.73
C GLY A 85 -21.16 6.30 -25.30
N GLN A 86 -21.31 5.48 -24.28
CA GLN A 86 -21.30 5.90 -22.86
C GLN A 86 -19.88 6.25 -22.39
N VAL A 87 -19.80 7.07 -21.34
CA VAL A 87 -18.51 7.43 -20.73
C VAL A 87 -18.11 6.35 -19.73
N LEU A 88 -16.90 5.85 -19.89
CA LEU A 88 -16.23 4.93 -18.98
C LEU A 88 -15.22 5.71 -18.13
N VAL A 89 -14.99 5.24 -16.91
CA VAL A 89 -13.98 5.75 -16.00
C VAL A 89 -13.06 4.62 -15.58
N LEU A 90 -11.73 4.85 -15.63
CA LEU A 90 -10.79 3.97 -14.94
C LEU A 90 -11.01 4.12 -13.43
N ARG A 91 -11.06 3.01 -12.73
CA ARG A 91 -11.33 2.93 -11.29
C ARG A 91 -10.46 3.90 -10.48
N PRO A 92 -11.03 4.95 -9.86
CA PRO A 92 -10.32 5.89 -9.02
C PRO A 92 -10.20 5.41 -7.57
N ASP A 93 -11.11 4.48 -7.16
CA ASP A 93 -11.26 3.98 -5.79
C ASP A 93 -11.93 2.60 -5.81
N ALA A 94 -11.47 1.68 -4.96
CA ALA A 94 -12.06 0.35 -4.84
C ALA A 94 -13.31 0.37 -3.94
N THR A 95 -13.32 1.19 -2.89
CA THR A 95 -14.38 1.24 -1.88
C THR A 95 -15.74 1.58 -2.50
N ALA A 96 -15.78 2.60 -3.39
CA ALA A 96 -17.02 2.97 -4.09
C ALA A 96 -17.57 1.85 -4.98
N GLN A 97 -16.67 1.08 -5.66
CA GLN A 97 -17.09 -0.09 -6.44
C GLN A 97 -17.69 -1.18 -5.55
N ILE A 98 -17.05 -1.48 -4.41
CA ILE A 98 -17.52 -2.50 -3.48
C ILE A 98 -18.85 -2.08 -2.85
N ALA A 99 -19.01 -0.81 -2.46
CA ALA A 99 -20.26 -0.27 -1.93
C ALA A 99 -21.39 -0.45 -2.94
N ARG A 100 -21.18 -0.06 -4.21
CA ARG A 100 -22.16 -0.25 -5.28
C ARG A 100 -22.51 -1.73 -5.50
N LEU A 101 -21.50 -2.59 -5.60
CA LEU A 101 -21.73 -4.03 -5.79
C LEU A 101 -22.49 -4.65 -4.62
N SER A 102 -22.21 -4.22 -3.40
CA SER A 102 -22.87 -4.72 -2.19
C SER A 102 -24.36 -4.39 -2.17
N THR A 103 -24.73 -3.20 -2.65
CA THR A 103 -26.15 -2.79 -2.73
C THR A 103 -26.90 -3.42 -3.90
N GLN A 104 -26.22 -3.81 -4.97
CA GLN A 104 -26.84 -4.35 -6.18
C GLN A 104 -26.75 -5.87 -6.28
N SER A 105 -25.55 -6.43 -6.19
CA SER A 105 -25.30 -7.87 -6.46
C SER A 105 -25.39 -8.74 -5.20
N PHE A 106 -25.24 -8.14 -4.01
CA PHE A 106 -25.23 -8.85 -2.74
C PHE A 106 -26.38 -8.45 -1.80
N ARG A 107 -27.40 -7.77 -2.33
CA ARG A 107 -28.55 -7.24 -1.58
C ARG A 107 -29.26 -8.30 -0.71
N ASP A 108 -29.39 -9.52 -1.22
CA ASP A 108 -30.11 -10.60 -0.56
C ASP A 108 -29.19 -11.54 0.25
N ARG A 109 -27.93 -11.12 0.48
CA ARG A 109 -26.98 -11.92 1.27
C ARG A 109 -27.09 -11.60 2.75
N MET A 110 -26.75 -12.60 3.58
CA MET A 110 -26.63 -12.39 5.03
C MET A 110 -25.50 -11.40 5.35
N LEU A 111 -25.79 -10.41 6.19
CA LEU A 111 -24.83 -9.47 6.73
C LEU A 111 -24.11 -10.05 7.98
N PRO A 112 -22.89 -9.61 8.29
CA PRO A 112 -22.10 -8.65 7.53
C PRO A 112 -21.38 -9.27 6.33
N LEU A 113 -21.18 -8.49 5.27
CA LEU A 113 -20.35 -8.85 4.14
C LEU A 113 -18.88 -8.49 4.43
N ARG A 114 -17.97 -9.38 4.10
CA ARG A 114 -16.51 -9.19 4.25
C ARG A 114 -15.82 -9.42 2.91
N PHE A 115 -15.25 -8.37 2.33
CA PHE A 115 -14.49 -8.43 1.09
C PHE A 115 -13.07 -7.97 1.30
N SER A 116 -12.13 -8.65 0.67
CA SER A 116 -10.74 -8.20 0.52
C SER A 116 -10.41 -8.06 -0.96
N TYR A 117 -9.45 -7.21 -1.27
CA TYR A 117 -9.07 -6.94 -2.66
C TYR A 117 -7.60 -6.55 -2.78
N SER A 118 -7.05 -6.78 -3.98
CA SER A 118 -5.77 -6.21 -4.39
C SER A 118 -5.93 -5.68 -5.82
N THR A 119 -5.69 -4.39 -6.00
CA THR A 119 -6.05 -3.74 -7.26
C THR A 119 -5.30 -2.43 -7.48
N SER A 120 -5.15 -2.01 -8.75
CA SER A 120 -4.66 -0.67 -9.08
C SER A 120 -5.82 0.32 -9.14
N VAL A 121 -5.60 1.53 -8.62
CA VAL A 121 -6.47 2.70 -8.78
C VAL A 121 -5.76 3.76 -9.60
N PHE A 122 -6.52 4.56 -10.35
CA PHE A 122 -5.99 5.49 -11.34
C PHE A 122 -6.49 6.90 -11.06
N ARG A 123 -5.56 7.83 -10.84
CA ARG A 123 -5.88 9.24 -10.55
C ARG A 123 -4.88 10.15 -11.27
N ASP A 124 -5.38 11.19 -11.93
CA ASP A 124 -4.51 12.22 -12.48
C ASP A 124 -4.09 13.17 -11.37
N GLU A 125 -3.07 12.76 -10.63
CA GLU A 125 -2.51 13.57 -9.55
C GLU A 125 -1.77 14.78 -10.11
N ASN A 126 -2.23 15.99 -9.75
CA ASN A 126 -1.55 17.22 -10.10
C ASN A 126 -0.23 17.37 -9.32
N ARG A 127 0.85 17.25 -10.01
CA ARG A 127 2.26 17.73 -9.98
C ARG A 127 2.94 18.14 -8.67
N THR A 128 2.33 18.18 -7.49
CA THR A 128 2.98 18.84 -6.34
C THR A 128 3.51 17.93 -5.23
N ALA A 129 3.07 16.67 -5.13
CA ALA A 129 3.55 15.79 -4.06
C ALA A 129 3.81 14.33 -4.48
N SER A 130 3.09 13.80 -5.46
CA SER A 130 3.33 12.46 -6.01
C SER A 130 3.02 12.47 -7.48
N LEU A 131 3.97 11.99 -8.30
CA LEU A 131 3.77 11.85 -9.74
C LEU A 131 3.04 10.55 -10.11
N MET A 132 2.60 9.77 -9.11
CA MET A 132 2.02 8.46 -9.35
C MET A 132 0.57 8.58 -9.81
N ARG A 133 0.29 8.06 -10.99
CA ARG A 133 -1.05 8.00 -11.60
C ARG A 133 -1.71 6.64 -11.47
N GLU A 134 -0.92 5.62 -11.25
CA GLU A 134 -1.35 4.26 -10.94
C GLU A 134 -0.82 3.87 -9.56
N LEU A 135 -1.73 3.59 -8.64
CA LEU A 135 -1.44 3.23 -7.26
C LEU A 135 -1.98 1.82 -7.00
N HIS A 136 -1.12 0.90 -6.61
CA HIS A 136 -1.55 -0.43 -6.21
C HIS A 136 -1.99 -0.43 -4.74
N GLN A 137 -3.20 -0.94 -4.49
CA GLN A 137 -3.81 -1.01 -3.17
C GLN A 137 -4.17 -2.46 -2.83
N THR A 138 -4.00 -2.83 -1.57
CA THR A 138 -4.52 -4.08 -1.00
C THR A 138 -5.28 -3.73 0.26
N GLY A 139 -6.56 -4.10 0.32
CA GLY A 139 -7.44 -3.67 1.39
C GLY A 139 -8.59 -4.62 1.66
N LEU A 140 -9.43 -4.22 2.58
CA LEU A 140 -10.65 -4.93 2.96
C LEU A 140 -11.79 -3.96 3.29
N GLU A 141 -13.02 -4.46 3.13
CA GLU A 141 -14.26 -3.76 3.44
C GLU A 141 -15.21 -4.69 4.21
N LEU A 142 -15.71 -4.23 5.34
CA LEU A 142 -16.71 -4.87 6.16
C LEU A 142 -17.99 -4.05 6.09
N LEU A 143 -19.07 -4.63 5.55
CA LEU A 143 -20.31 -3.93 5.28
C LEU A 143 -21.48 -4.59 6.03
N GLY A 144 -22.35 -3.77 6.60
CA GLY A 144 -23.54 -4.22 7.31
C GLY A 144 -23.35 -4.47 8.80
N ASP A 145 -22.26 -3.98 9.40
CA ASP A 145 -22.05 -4.02 10.85
C ASP A 145 -21.77 -2.62 11.40
N PRO A 146 -22.74 -2.00 12.12
CA PRO A 146 -22.56 -0.68 12.73
C PRO A 146 -21.79 -0.73 14.05
N SER A 147 -21.42 -1.90 14.54
CA SER A 147 -20.83 -2.05 15.87
C SER A 147 -19.39 -1.56 15.94
N PHE A 148 -18.96 -1.13 17.12
CA PHE A 148 -17.57 -0.79 17.37
C PHE A 148 -16.62 -2.01 17.28
N HIS A 149 -17.16 -3.23 17.36
CA HIS A 149 -16.40 -4.45 17.15
C HIS A 149 -15.89 -4.58 15.72
N ALA A 150 -16.68 -4.12 14.75
CA ALA A 150 -16.24 -4.03 13.34
C ALA A 150 -15.09 -3.04 13.20
N ASP A 151 -15.12 -1.89 13.87
CA ASP A 151 -14.03 -0.92 13.90
C ASP A 151 -12.75 -1.53 14.49
N MET A 152 -12.88 -2.25 15.61
CA MET A 152 -11.77 -2.96 16.26
C MET A 152 -11.16 -4.01 15.35
N GLU A 153 -11.99 -4.85 14.69
CA GLU A 153 -11.53 -5.88 13.75
C GLU A 153 -10.69 -5.26 12.61
N VAL A 154 -11.19 -4.17 12.01
CA VAL A 154 -10.51 -3.47 10.91
C VAL A 154 -9.19 -2.85 11.36
N LEU A 155 -9.16 -2.20 12.53
CA LEU A 155 -7.93 -1.64 13.10
C LEU A 155 -6.90 -2.72 13.47
N GLU A 156 -7.35 -3.82 14.06
CA GLU A 156 -6.48 -4.97 14.37
C GLU A 156 -5.86 -5.54 13.10
N LEU A 157 -6.65 -5.75 12.05
CA LEU A 157 -6.15 -6.26 10.76
C LEU A 157 -5.18 -5.28 10.09
N CYS A 158 -5.43 -3.97 10.21
CA CYS A 158 -4.49 -2.97 9.74
C CYS A 158 -3.16 -3.02 10.51
N LEU A 159 -3.16 -3.13 11.84
CA LEU A 159 -1.95 -3.21 12.65
C LEU A 159 -1.19 -4.54 12.42
N ARG A 160 -1.91 -5.65 12.32
CA ARG A 160 -1.30 -6.96 12.02
C ARG A 160 -0.71 -7.04 10.62
N GLY A 161 -1.44 -6.53 9.63
CA GLY A 161 -0.97 -6.51 8.24
C GLY A 161 0.24 -5.60 8.04
N ALA A 162 0.39 -4.54 8.84
CA ALA A 162 1.58 -3.68 8.80
C ALA A 162 2.89 -4.44 9.04
N ARG A 163 2.84 -5.54 9.82
CA ARG A 163 4.00 -6.40 10.10
C ARG A 163 4.45 -7.25 8.90
N VAL A 164 3.66 -7.29 7.84
CA VAL A 164 4.05 -7.95 6.58
C VAL A 164 5.14 -7.15 5.87
N PHE A 165 5.17 -5.84 6.10
CA PHE A 165 6.15 -4.94 5.49
C PHE A 165 7.43 -4.87 6.34
N PRO A 166 8.60 -4.85 5.72
CA PRO A 166 9.88 -4.66 6.41
C PRO A 166 10.11 -3.18 6.74
N LEU A 167 9.17 -2.54 7.44
CA LEU A 167 9.21 -1.13 7.82
C LEU A 167 9.23 -1.00 9.34
N GLU A 168 9.93 0.03 9.83
CA GLU A 168 10.11 0.25 11.25
C GLU A 168 9.00 1.12 11.83
N ASN A 169 8.53 0.73 13.01
CA ASN A 169 7.64 1.52 13.87
C ASN A 169 6.45 2.14 13.11
N PRO A 170 5.55 1.31 12.52
CA PRO A 170 4.34 1.85 11.92
C PRO A 170 3.51 2.58 12.98
N LEU A 171 3.14 3.83 12.69
CA LEU A 171 2.34 4.68 13.55
C LEU A 171 0.93 4.82 12.98
N LEU A 172 -0.06 4.38 13.72
CA LEU A 172 -1.46 4.54 13.36
C LEU A 172 -2.01 5.80 14.05
N VAL A 173 -2.52 6.73 13.25
CA VAL A 173 -3.09 7.99 13.74
C VAL A 173 -4.59 7.97 13.48
N LEU A 174 -5.35 7.97 14.58
CA LEU A 174 -6.81 7.92 14.61
C LEU A 174 -7.41 9.33 14.68
N SER A 175 -8.60 9.48 14.10
CA SER A 175 -9.50 10.62 14.30
C SER A 175 -10.96 10.17 14.21
N HIS A 176 -11.90 11.13 14.30
CA HIS A 176 -13.33 10.85 14.19
C HIS A 176 -14.06 11.98 13.49
N ALA A 177 -14.70 11.69 12.34
CA ALA A 177 -15.33 12.70 11.50
C ALA A 177 -16.49 13.41 12.20
N GLY A 178 -17.41 12.66 12.82
CA GLY A 178 -18.54 13.25 13.55
C GLY A 178 -18.12 14.16 14.70
N LEU A 179 -17.04 13.81 15.42
CA LEU A 179 -16.51 14.65 16.51
C LEU A 179 -15.83 15.92 15.97
N GLN A 180 -15.16 15.84 14.83
CA GLN A 180 -14.63 17.04 14.16
C GLN A 180 -15.77 17.97 13.74
N GLU A 181 -16.80 17.42 13.09
CA GLU A 181 -17.98 18.20 12.71
C GLU A 181 -18.63 18.86 13.92
N ALA A 182 -18.85 18.11 15.00
CA ALA A 182 -19.44 18.60 16.23
C ALA A 182 -18.63 19.73 16.89
N TYR A 183 -17.29 19.60 16.92
CA TYR A 183 -16.41 20.63 17.46
C TYR A 183 -16.42 21.88 16.58
N LEU A 184 -16.34 21.72 15.26
CA LEU A 184 -16.24 22.83 14.31
C LEU A 184 -17.58 23.55 14.10
N ARG A 185 -18.71 22.90 14.36
CA ARG A 185 -20.03 23.44 14.12
C ARG A 185 -20.41 24.47 15.20
N SER A 186 -20.28 25.75 14.86
CA SER A 186 -20.77 26.85 15.70
C SER A 186 -21.80 27.67 14.93
N PRO A 187 -23.08 27.72 15.38
CA PRO A 187 -24.12 28.48 14.72
C PRO A 187 -23.86 30.00 14.70
N SER A 188 -23.01 30.48 15.58
CA SER A 188 -22.66 31.90 15.70
C SER A 188 -21.62 32.37 14.68
N LEU A 189 -20.93 31.46 14.00
CA LEU A 189 -19.93 31.79 12.99
C LEU A 189 -20.56 32.06 11.62
N SER A 190 -20.08 33.11 10.94
CA SER A 190 -20.40 33.36 9.54
C SER A 190 -19.89 32.25 8.64
N ARG A 191 -20.39 32.12 7.40
CA ARG A 191 -19.89 31.14 6.43
C ARG A 191 -18.38 31.32 6.13
N GLU A 192 -17.93 32.57 6.07
CA GLU A 192 -16.52 32.91 5.83
C GLU A 192 -15.64 32.51 7.00
N SER A 193 -16.07 32.84 8.24
CA SER A 193 -15.37 32.42 9.46
C SER A 193 -15.37 30.92 9.62
N GLN A 194 -16.43 30.20 9.24
CA GLN A 194 -16.49 28.75 9.25
C GLN A 194 -15.48 28.12 8.27
N ALA A 195 -15.31 28.69 7.08
CA ALA A 195 -14.30 28.22 6.11
C ALA A 195 -12.87 28.47 6.62
N SER A 196 -12.64 29.63 7.26
CA SER A 196 -11.37 30.00 7.89
C SER A 196 -11.05 29.07 9.07
N LEU A 197 -12.05 28.74 9.89
CA LEU A 197 -11.93 27.82 11.01
C LEU A 197 -11.52 26.40 10.54
N LEU A 198 -12.19 25.88 9.52
CA LEU A 198 -11.86 24.57 8.96
C LEU A 198 -10.42 24.52 8.43
N LYS A 199 -9.99 25.58 7.73
CA LYS A 199 -8.62 25.70 7.22
C LYS A 199 -7.61 25.77 8.34
N ALA A 200 -7.84 26.62 9.34
CA ALA A 200 -6.94 26.75 10.52
C ALA A 200 -6.87 25.45 11.31
N PHE A 201 -8.00 24.76 11.48
CA PHE A 201 -8.09 23.49 12.17
C PHE A 201 -7.18 22.42 11.52
N HIS A 202 -7.32 22.20 10.23
CA HIS A 202 -6.50 21.21 9.51
C HIS A 202 -5.02 21.67 9.35
N ALA A 203 -4.77 22.97 9.41
CA ALA A 203 -3.41 23.52 9.47
C ALA A 203 -2.78 23.42 10.88
N ARG A 204 -3.54 22.97 11.90
CA ARG A 204 -3.15 22.91 13.32
C ARG A 204 -2.82 24.26 13.92
N ASP A 205 -3.41 25.33 13.39
CA ASP A 205 -3.29 26.67 13.91
C ASP A 205 -4.26 26.86 15.08
N GLN A 206 -3.85 26.37 16.25
CA GLN A 206 -4.65 26.42 17.47
C GLN A 206 -4.98 27.87 17.90
N ALA A 207 -4.10 28.84 17.59
CA ALA A 207 -4.32 30.23 17.98
C ALA A 207 -5.47 30.85 17.17
N THR A 208 -5.45 30.66 15.86
CA THR A 208 -6.55 31.10 14.98
C THR A 208 -7.86 30.36 15.31
N VAL A 209 -7.82 29.06 15.61
CA VAL A 209 -9.00 28.27 16.01
C VAL A 209 -9.60 28.85 17.31
N ALA A 210 -8.78 29.08 18.33
CA ALA A 210 -9.24 29.66 19.59
C ALA A 210 -9.80 31.07 19.41
N GLY A 211 -9.10 31.92 18.65
CA GLY A 211 -9.49 33.30 18.39
C GLY A 211 -10.88 33.41 17.72
N LEU A 212 -11.10 32.60 16.68
CA LEU A 212 -12.39 32.59 15.96
C LEU A 212 -13.57 32.15 16.86
N PHE A 213 -13.35 31.23 17.79
CA PHE A 213 -14.38 30.86 18.76
C PHE A 213 -14.59 31.94 19.82
N SER A 214 -13.54 32.58 20.33
CA SER A 214 -13.65 33.69 21.30
C SER A 214 -14.33 34.91 20.70
N GLU A 215 -14.13 35.23 19.41
CA GLU A 215 -14.83 36.30 18.71
C GLU A 215 -16.36 36.18 18.76
N VAL A 216 -16.87 34.96 18.83
CA VAL A 216 -18.32 34.68 18.91
C VAL A 216 -18.76 34.27 20.33
N GLY A 217 -17.89 34.41 21.33
CA GLY A 217 -18.19 34.10 22.73
C GLY A 217 -18.27 32.62 23.05
N ASP A 218 -17.73 31.74 22.20
CA ASP A 218 -17.69 30.29 22.45
C ASP A 218 -16.38 29.91 23.17
N GLU A 219 -16.24 30.39 24.41
CA GLU A 219 -15.03 30.16 25.22
C GLU A 219 -14.80 28.68 25.55
N ALA A 220 -15.85 27.88 25.55
CA ALA A 220 -15.74 26.43 25.76
C ALA A 220 -14.94 25.75 24.65
N ARG A 221 -15.25 26.06 23.36
CA ARG A 221 -14.49 25.53 22.22
C ARG A 221 -13.11 26.19 22.12
N ALA A 222 -13.01 27.49 22.40
CA ALA A 222 -11.72 28.20 22.42
C ALA A 222 -10.72 27.55 23.39
N ALA A 223 -11.15 27.21 24.61
CA ALA A 223 -10.32 26.59 25.63
C ALA A 223 -9.82 25.18 25.24
N LEU A 224 -10.56 24.46 24.39
CA LEU A 224 -10.19 23.12 23.92
C LEU A 224 -9.27 23.13 22.69
N ALA A 225 -9.13 24.26 21.99
CA ALA A 225 -8.33 24.36 20.76
C ALA A 225 -6.89 23.82 20.91
N PRO A 226 -6.15 24.09 22.00
CA PRO A 226 -4.79 23.56 22.16
C PRO A 226 -4.71 22.05 22.21
N GLY A 227 -5.74 21.37 22.77
CA GLY A 227 -5.82 19.93 22.84
C GLY A 227 -6.32 19.27 21.56
N ILE A 228 -7.24 19.94 20.86
CA ILE A 228 -7.93 19.38 19.69
C ILE A 228 -7.19 19.72 18.39
N ALA A 229 -6.75 20.95 18.20
CA ALA A 229 -6.12 21.42 16.99
C ALA A 229 -4.60 21.50 17.06
N GLY A 230 -4.01 21.47 18.26
CA GLY A 230 -2.59 21.81 18.44
C GLY A 230 -1.61 20.65 18.37
N ARG A 231 -2.02 19.41 18.63
CA ARG A 231 -1.07 18.30 18.82
C ARG A 231 -1.67 16.91 18.57
N VAL A 232 -0.76 15.98 18.33
CA VAL A 232 -1.05 14.55 18.30
C VAL A 232 -0.98 13.99 19.72
N LEU A 233 -1.98 13.24 20.13
CA LEU A 233 -2.22 12.83 21.50
C LEU A 233 -1.93 11.34 21.71
N SER A 234 -1.58 10.97 22.94
CA SER A 234 -1.68 9.57 23.37
C SER A 234 -3.15 9.15 23.50
N LEU A 235 -3.42 7.83 23.58
CA LEU A 235 -4.79 7.36 23.83
C LEU A 235 -5.37 7.89 25.14
N ALA A 236 -4.54 8.00 26.17
CA ALA A 236 -4.95 8.52 27.49
C ALA A 236 -5.29 10.02 27.44
N ASP A 237 -4.44 10.84 26.79
CA ASP A 237 -4.70 12.27 26.64
C ASP A 237 -5.95 12.54 25.81
N ALA A 238 -6.16 11.73 24.76
CA ALA A 238 -7.36 11.84 23.92
C ALA A 238 -8.65 11.55 24.70
N LEU A 239 -8.63 10.57 25.59
CA LEU A 239 -9.77 10.29 26.48
C LEU A 239 -10.08 11.48 27.39
N VAL A 240 -9.07 12.16 27.94
CA VAL A 240 -9.26 13.38 28.74
C VAL A 240 -9.91 14.50 27.92
N ILE A 241 -9.48 14.66 26.67
CA ILE A 241 -10.07 15.66 25.76
C ILE A 241 -11.54 15.31 25.46
N LEU A 242 -11.86 14.04 25.15
CA LEU A 242 -13.24 13.62 24.90
C LEU A 242 -14.14 13.84 26.11
N GLU A 243 -13.68 13.56 27.31
CA GLU A 243 -14.41 13.85 28.54
C GLU A 243 -14.63 15.34 28.76
N SER A 244 -13.63 16.17 28.39
CA SER A 244 -13.75 17.61 28.45
C SER A 244 -14.74 18.15 27.41
N MET A 245 -14.69 17.65 26.17
CA MET A 245 -15.67 17.99 25.12
C MET A 245 -17.10 17.69 25.56
N ALA A 246 -17.35 16.48 26.11
CA ALA A 246 -18.65 16.08 26.58
C ALA A 246 -19.21 16.99 27.69
N ARG A 247 -18.34 17.51 28.57
CA ARG A 247 -18.76 18.34 29.70
C ARG A 247 -18.95 19.82 29.34
N THR A 248 -18.17 20.33 28.38
CA THR A 248 -18.02 21.80 28.23
C THR A 248 -18.68 22.33 26.99
N ILE A 249 -18.90 21.55 25.96
CA ILE A 249 -19.50 22.04 24.70
C ILE A 249 -21.04 21.86 24.75
N PRO A 250 -21.81 22.95 24.83
CA PRO A 250 -23.28 22.87 24.72
C PRO A 250 -23.69 22.34 23.35
N GLY A 251 -24.65 21.44 23.29
CA GLY A 251 -25.22 20.95 22.03
C GLY A 251 -24.44 19.79 21.36
N LEU A 252 -23.41 19.23 22.01
CA LEU A 252 -22.86 17.95 21.63
C LEU A 252 -23.79 16.77 21.89
N SER A 253 -24.96 17.00 22.53
CA SER A 253 -25.95 15.98 22.88
C SER A 253 -26.50 15.16 21.70
N GLY A 254 -26.33 15.64 20.44
CA GLY A 254 -26.57 14.83 19.24
C GLY A 254 -25.44 13.87 18.85
N HIS A 255 -24.27 14.00 19.50
CA HIS A 255 -23.05 13.23 19.25
C HIS A 255 -22.60 12.40 20.47
N ASP A 256 -23.48 12.19 21.46
CA ASP A 256 -23.17 11.40 22.64
C ASP A 256 -22.76 9.96 22.27
N GLY A 257 -23.39 9.41 21.22
CA GLY A 257 -23.02 8.12 20.64
C GLY A 257 -21.61 8.10 20.06
N ASP A 258 -21.20 9.17 19.36
CA ASP A 258 -19.86 9.32 18.79
C ASP A 258 -18.80 9.41 19.90
N ILE A 259 -19.03 10.24 20.93
CA ILE A 259 -18.09 10.41 22.04
C ILE A 259 -17.97 9.08 22.82
N SER A 260 -19.08 8.46 23.17
CA SER A 260 -19.08 7.21 23.95
C SER A 260 -18.49 6.05 23.16
N GLY A 261 -18.83 5.92 21.89
CA GLY A 261 -18.32 4.90 20.99
C GLY A 261 -16.82 5.05 20.76
N PHE A 262 -16.35 6.26 20.44
CA PHE A 262 -14.92 6.52 20.23
C PHE A 262 -14.12 6.37 21.52
N SER A 263 -14.66 6.81 22.66
CA SER A 263 -14.03 6.58 23.97
C SER A 263 -13.93 5.09 24.31
N ALA A 264 -14.96 4.29 24.02
CA ALA A 264 -14.92 2.84 24.19
C ALA A 264 -13.86 2.19 23.30
N LEU A 265 -13.75 2.62 22.04
CA LEU A 265 -12.73 2.19 21.11
C LEU A 265 -11.32 2.49 21.64
N LEU A 266 -11.05 3.73 22.05
CA LEU A 266 -9.74 4.12 22.61
C LEU A 266 -9.38 3.34 23.87
N ARG A 267 -10.35 3.10 24.76
CA ARG A 267 -10.16 2.28 25.98
C ARG A 267 -9.87 0.81 25.62
N ALA A 268 -10.49 0.26 24.58
CA ALA A 268 -10.20 -1.08 24.12
C ALA A 268 -8.79 -1.17 23.51
N LEU A 269 -8.42 -0.22 22.65
CA LEU A 269 -7.10 -0.12 22.01
C LEU A 269 -5.98 0.06 23.05
N SER A 270 -6.22 0.80 24.15
CA SER A 270 -5.21 1.00 25.20
C SER A 270 -4.81 -0.29 25.94
N LYS A 271 -5.61 -1.36 25.81
CA LYS A 271 -5.32 -2.68 26.39
C LYS A 271 -4.60 -3.61 25.42
N THR A 272 -4.42 -3.23 24.18
CA THR A 272 -3.71 -4.03 23.17
C THR A 272 -2.20 -3.85 23.29
N ARG A 273 -1.45 -4.78 22.70
CA ARG A 273 0.02 -4.70 22.64
C ARG A 273 0.50 -3.54 21.74
N GLU A 274 -0.32 -3.17 20.80
CA GLU A 274 -0.08 -2.13 19.78
C GLU A 274 -0.42 -0.71 20.30
N ALA A 275 -0.85 -0.56 21.54
CA ALA A 275 -1.25 0.74 22.11
C ALA A 275 -0.17 1.84 21.98
N SER A 276 1.11 1.45 22.04
CA SER A 276 2.24 2.37 21.86
C SER A 276 2.35 2.92 20.43
N ASP A 277 1.83 2.19 19.45
CA ASP A 277 1.92 2.49 18.02
C ASP A 277 0.69 3.27 17.52
N ILE A 278 -0.20 3.66 18.46
CA ILE A 278 -1.43 4.38 18.17
C ILE A 278 -1.39 5.78 18.76
N ARG A 279 -1.83 6.76 17.98
CA ARG A 279 -2.02 8.16 18.39
C ARG A 279 -3.40 8.65 17.95
N VAL A 280 -3.85 9.72 18.56
CA VAL A 280 -5.07 10.41 18.20
C VAL A 280 -4.74 11.83 17.75
N ASP A 281 -5.33 12.24 16.65
CA ASP A 281 -5.18 13.57 16.10
C ASP A 281 -6.55 14.06 15.62
N PHE A 282 -7.19 14.87 16.44
CA PHE A 282 -8.50 15.41 16.09
C PHE A 282 -8.47 16.36 14.88
N ALA A 283 -7.32 16.92 14.53
CA ALA A 283 -7.16 17.80 13.36
C ALA A 283 -6.70 17.05 12.10
N LEU A 284 -6.57 15.73 12.13
CA LEU A 284 -6.28 14.93 10.95
C LEU A 284 -7.39 15.12 9.91
N SER A 285 -7.04 15.53 8.68
CA SER A 285 -8.03 15.61 7.61
C SER A 285 -8.53 14.24 7.21
N PRO A 286 -9.84 14.01 7.10
CA PRO A 286 -10.36 12.72 6.62
C PRO A 286 -9.83 12.40 5.23
N PRO A 287 -9.62 11.12 4.89
CA PRO A 287 -9.17 10.72 3.56
C PRO A 287 -10.17 11.01 2.44
N GLY A 288 -11.45 11.17 2.78
CA GLY A 288 -12.55 11.51 1.87
C GLY A 288 -13.76 12.03 2.64
N PRO A 289 -14.71 12.67 1.97
CA PRO A 289 -15.87 13.30 2.61
C PRO A 289 -16.95 12.32 3.06
N TYR A 290 -16.86 11.06 2.66
CA TYR A 290 -17.83 10.01 2.99
C TYR A 290 -17.62 9.38 4.37
N TYR A 291 -16.53 9.69 5.07
CA TYR A 291 -16.30 9.17 6.42
C TYR A 291 -17.28 9.77 7.42
N THR A 292 -17.93 8.91 8.18
CA THR A 292 -18.98 9.29 9.15
C THR A 292 -18.55 9.09 10.59
N GLY A 293 -17.67 8.13 10.84
CA GLY A 293 -17.20 7.72 12.16
C GLY A 293 -15.70 7.89 12.33
N MET A 294 -15.08 6.91 13.01
CA MET A 294 -13.62 6.87 13.15
C MET A 294 -12.95 6.74 11.77
N PHE A 295 -11.82 7.40 11.62
CA PHE A 295 -10.95 7.21 10.46
C PHE A 295 -9.49 7.28 10.90
N PHE A 296 -8.60 6.78 10.05
CA PHE A 296 -7.19 6.69 10.39
C PHE A 296 -6.28 6.76 9.18
N ARG A 297 -5.03 7.09 9.46
CA ARG A 297 -3.89 6.89 8.56
C ARG A 297 -2.78 6.18 9.29
N MET A 298 -2.06 5.32 8.58
CA MET A 298 -0.86 4.69 9.08
C MET A 298 0.35 5.27 8.38
N PHE A 299 1.37 5.59 9.16
CA PHE A 299 2.63 6.14 8.70
C PHE A 299 3.77 5.20 9.07
N ALA A 300 4.86 5.25 8.34
CA ALA A 300 6.14 4.68 8.74
C ALA A 300 7.22 5.75 8.66
N ARG A 301 8.28 5.57 9.43
CA ARG A 301 9.38 6.53 9.50
C ARG A 301 10.04 6.76 8.13
N GLU A 302 10.10 5.71 7.33
CA GLU A 302 10.74 5.71 6.01
C GLU A 302 9.89 6.35 4.90
N SER A 303 8.61 6.61 5.18
CA SER A 303 7.67 7.13 4.19
C SER A 303 7.28 8.58 4.49
N SER A 304 7.34 9.43 3.46
CA SER A 304 6.80 10.79 3.53
C SER A 304 5.28 10.86 3.37
N THR A 305 4.66 9.73 3.01
CA THR A 305 3.21 9.60 2.81
C THR A 305 2.65 8.51 3.71
N HIS A 306 1.33 8.50 3.90
CA HIS A 306 0.69 7.41 4.65
C HIS A 306 0.78 6.09 3.87
N MET A 307 0.98 5.00 4.61
CA MET A 307 1.07 3.63 4.10
C MET A 307 -0.29 2.97 3.98
N ALA A 308 -1.22 3.34 4.84
CA ALA A 308 -2.59 2.88 4.82
C ALA A 308 -3.53 4.00 5.24
N SER A 309 -4.77 3.92 4.79
CA SER A 309 -5.85 4.78 5.25
C SER A 309 -7.17 4.01 5.24
N GLY A 310 -8.06 4.38 6.16
CA GLY A 310 -9.36 3.74 6.29
C GLY A 310 -10.22 4.40 7.34
N GLY A 311 -11.38 3.80 7.60
CA GLY A 311 -12.32 4.24 8.61
C GLY A 311 -13.75 3.83 8.29
N ARG A 312 -14.72 4.37 9.04
CA ARG A 312 -16.15 4.10 8.94
C ARG A 312 -16.84 5.11 8.01
N TYR A 313 -17.65 4.58 7.08
CA TYR A 313 -18.34 5.35 6.04
C TYR A 313 -19.76 4.84 5.79
N ASP A 314 -20.60 4.94 6.80
CA ASP A 314 -21.94 4.32 6.83
C ASP A 314 -22.88 4.82 5.73
N ARG A 315 -22.70 6.07 5.23
CA ARG A 315 -23.57 6.69 4.23
C ARG A 315 -23.17 6.44 2.78
N LEU A 316 -22.05 5.79 2.51
CA LEU A 316 -21.62 5.59 1.12
C LEU A 316 -22.60 4.70 0.34
N GLY A 317 -23.22 3.73 1.00
CA GLY A 317 -24.25 2.87 0.42
C GLY A 317 -25.52 3.62 -0.01
N GLU A 318 -25.87 4.70 0.69
CA GLU A 318 -27.05 5.56 0.34
C GLU A 318 -26.93 6.13 -1.09
N ALA A 319 -25.70 6.47 -1.52
CA ALA A 319 -25.44 6.93 -2.88
C ALA A 319 -25.84 5.91 -3.96
N PHE A 320 -25.94 4.64 -3.57
CA PHE A 320 -26.34 3.53 -4.43
C PHE A 320 -27.70 2.93 -4.04
N GLY A 321 -28.49 3.66 -3.22
CA GLY A 321 -29.86 3.31 -2.88
C GLY A 321 -30.03 2.35 -1.70
N HIS A 322 -29.01 2.17 -0.87
CA HIS A 322 -29.06 1.30 0.31
C HIS A 322 -28.28 1.87 1.47
N ASP A 323 -28.92 1.96 2.63
CA ASP A 323 -28.22 2.22 3.90
C ASP A 323 -27.49 0.94 4.34
N LEU A 324 -26.16 1.00 4.31
CA LEU A 324 -25.31 -0.14 4.63
C LEU A 324 -24.08 0.35 5.40
N PRO A 325 -24.11 0.30 6.75
CA PRO A 325 -22.98 0.67 7.58
C PRO A 325 -21.72 -0.05 7.13
N ALA A 326 -20.63 0.68 7.00
CA ALA A 326 -19.41 0.11 6.46
C ALA A 326 -18.15 0.68 7.09
N VAL A 327 -17.13 -0.17 7.23
CA VAL A 327 -15.80 0.18 7.68
C VAL A 327 -14.76 -0.63 6.91
N GLY A 328 -13.65 0.00 6.53
CA GLY A 328 -12.61 -0.67 5.76
C GLY A 328 -11.32 0.13 5.70
N PHE A 329 -10.32 -0.43 5.05
CA PHE A 329 -9.05 0.25 4.80
C PHE A 329 -8.30 -0.33 3.62
N ALA A 330 -7.33 0.43 3.12
CA ALA A 330 -6.37 -0.04 2.12
C ALA A 330 -4.94 0.35 2.46
N TYR A 331 -4.02 -0.60 2.29
CA TYR A 331 -2.59 -0.32 2.17
C TYR A 331 -2.29 0.25 0.79
N GLN A 332 -1.43 1.27 0.77
CA GLN A 332 -0.90 1.89 -0.43
C GLN A 332 0.41 1.18 -0.79
N ILE A 333 0.34 0.11 -1.55
CA ILE A 333 1.51 -0.76 -1.82
C ILE A 333 2.60 0.01 -2.58
N THR A 334 2.22 0.84 -3.57
CA THR A 334 3.19 1.61 -4.36
C THR A 334 4.04 2.59 -3.52
N PRO A 335 3.48 3.44 -2.65
CA PRO A 335 4.27 4.24 -1.71
C PRO A 335 5.15 3.42 -0.75
N ILE A 336 4.68 2.25 -0.31
CA ILE A 336 5.47 1.35 0.55
C ILE A 336 6.69 0.83 -0.19
N GLU A 337 6.53 0.37 -1.44
CA GLU A 337 7.61 -0.07 -2.31
C GLU A 337 8.66 1.02 -2.51
N GLU A 338 8.23 2.26 -2.73
CA GLU A 338 9.13 3.40 -2.85
C GLU A 338 9.90 3.71 -1.56
N ALA A 339 9.23 3.63 -0.40
CA ALA A 339 9.87 3.84 0.89
C ALA A 339 10.98 2.80 1.13
N ILE A 340 10.69 1.52 0.85
CA ILE A 340 11.66 0.43 0.97
C ILE A 340 12.82 0.65 -0.01
N ARG A 341 12.53 0.99 -1.26
CA ARG A 341 13.54 1.26 -2.28
C ARG A 341 14.45 2.44 -1.91
N ARG A 342 13.91 3.50 -1.33
CA ARG A 342 14.71 4.64 -0.85
C ARG A 342 15.64 4.28 0.30
N ARG A 343 15.19 3.40 1.20
CA ARG A 343 15.98 2.94 2.35
C ARG A 343 17.08 1.97 1.94
N ASP A 344 16.74 0.95 1.15
CA ASP A 344 17.60 -0.20 0.89
C ASP A 344 18.34 -0.10 -0.47
N GLY A 345 18.07 0.96 -1.24
CA GLY A 345 18.50 1.10 -2.64
C GLY A 345 17.64 0.26 -3.58
N ASP A 346 17.96 0.26 -4.87
CA ASP A 346 17.41 -0.74 -5.78
C ASP A 346 17.92 -2.09 -5.31
N LEU A 347 17.02 -2.87 -4.77
CA LEU A 347 17.30 -4.14 -4.12
C LEU A 347 17.84 -5.11 -5.18
N GLN A 348 19.15 -5.18 -5.25
CA GLN A 348 19.85 -6.08 -6.15
C GLN A 348 19.59 -7.53 -5.72
N GLU A 349 18.85 -8.28 -6.53
CA GLU A 349 18.78 -9.73 -6.39
C GLU A 349 20.03 -10.36 -7.00
N SER A 350 21.03 -10.58 -6.19
CA SER A 350 22.08 -11.53 -6.53
C SER A 350 21.63 -12.96 -6.21
N SER A 351 20.46 -13.37 -6.71
CA SER A 351 19.91 -14.71 -6.45
C SER A 351 20.04 -15.66 -7.63
N LEU A 352 20.33 -15.13 -8.79
CA LEU A 352 20.43 -15.89 -10.03
C LEU A 352 21.76 -16.62 -10.12
N VAL A 353 21.72 -17.90 -10.46
CA VAL A 353 22.92 -18.67 -10.85
C VAL A 353 23.00 -18.73 -12.36
N LEU A 354 24.09 -18.23 -12.92
CA LEU A 354 24.37 -18.34 -14.34
C LEU A 354 25.14 -19.65 -14.60
N VAL A 355 24.59 -20.51 -15.43
CA VAL A 355 25.29 -21.69 -15.94
C VAL A 355 25.74 -21.41 -17.37
N ILE A 356 27.06 -21.44 -17.61
CA ILE A 356 27.65 -21.22 -18.92
C ILE A 356 28.15 -22.57 -19.45
N HIS A 357 27.67 -22.98 -20.59
CA HIS A 357 28.03 -24.24 -21.25
C HIS A 357 28.08 -24.09 -22.78
N CYS A 358 28.75 -25.02 -23.48
CA CYS A 358 28.57 -25.19 -24.93
C CYS A 358 27.53 -26.30 -25.19
N ASP A 359 27.08 -26.44 -26.46
CA ASP A 359 26.02 -27.40 -26.82
C ASP A 359 26.34 -28.85 -26.43
N GLU A 360 27.61 -29.24 -26.56
CA GLU A 360 28.07 -30.61 -26.27
C GLU A 360 28.15 -30.90 -24.76
N GLU A 361 28.13 -29.86 -23.91
CA GLU A 361 28.29 -29.95 -22.45
C GLU A 361 26.99 -29.83 -21.67
N ILE A 362 25.88 -29.51 -22.34
CA ILE A 362 24.61 -29.27 -21.65
C ILE A 362 24.16 -30.46 -20.80
N ALA A 363 24.40 -31.68 -21.31
CA ALA A 363 24.06 -32.91 -20.61
C ALA A 363 24.77 -33.05 -19.25
N ASP A 364 25.95 -32.49 -19.11
CA ASP A 364 26.75 -32.54 -17.87
C ASP A 364 26.19 -31.56 -16.81
N PHE A 365 25.50 -30.51 -17.26
CA PHE A 365 24.89 -29.49 -16.39
C PHE A 365 23.41 -29.70 -16.09
N GLU A 366 22.72 -30.52 -16.89
CA GLU A 366 21.27 -30.70 -16.78
C GLU A 366 20.83 -31.18 -15.38
N PRO A 367 21.52 -32.17 -14.74
CA PRO A 367 21.21 -32.58 -13.38
C PRO A 367 21.39 -31.44 -12.35
N ALA A 368 22.46 -30.65 -12.52
CA ALA A 368 22.75 -29.50 -11.66
C ALA A 368 21.68 -28.39 -11.81
N ILE A 369 21.30 -28.08 -13.03
CA ILE A 369 20.25 -27.11 -13.34
C ILE A 369 18.91 -27.56 -12.74
N ALA A 370 18.56 -28.84 -12.91
CA ALA A 370 17.33 -29.41 -12.35
C ALA A 370 17.33 -29.37 -10.81
N ALA A 371 18.45 -29.75 -10.17
CA ALA A 371 18.59 -29.73 -8.72
C ALA A 371 18.49 -28.31 -8.15
N LEU A 372 19.13 -27.32 -8.76
CA LEU A 372 19.06 -25.92 -8.36
C LEU A 372 17.61 -25.39 -8.49
N ARG A 373 16.93 -25.69 -9.61
CA ARG A 373 15.53 -25.28 -9.80
C ARG A 373 14.57 -25.94 -8.81
N SER A 374 14.79 -27.22 -8.50
CA SER A 374 14.04 -27.94 -7.45
C SER A 374 14.24 -27.33 -6.07
N GLY A 375 15.47 -26.86 -5.78
CA GLY A 375 15.81 -26.09 -4.58
C GLY A 375 15.34 -24.62 -4.63
N LYS A 376 14.49 -24.25 -5.60
CA LYS A 376 13.99 -22.89 -5.81
C LYS A 376 15.06 -21.83 -6.07
N VAL A 377 16.22 -22.23 -6.56
CA VAL A 377 17.27 -21.33 -7.00
C VAL A 377 17.06 -21.00 -8.48
N PRO A 378 16.86 -19.72 -8.84
CA PRO A 378 16.72 -19.31 -10.23
C PRO A 378 18.01 -19.56 -11.01
N VAL A 379 17.91 -20.21 -12.16
CA VAL A 379 19.06 -20.55 -13.02
C VAL A 379 18.86 -19.97 -14.40
N LEU A 380 19.81 -19.18 -14.84
CA LEU A 380 19.96 -18.75 -16.22
C LEU A 380 21.00 -19.65 -16.91
N SER A 381 20.56 -20.42 -17.89
CA SER A 381 21.45 -21.17 -18.75
C SER A 381 21.83 -20.32 -19.96
N SER A 382 23.13 -20.13 -20.17
CA SER A 382 23.65 -19.36 -21.30
C SER A 382 24.55 -20.22 -22.16
N HIS A 383 24.19 -20.29 -23.42
CA HIS A 383 24.93 -21.00 -24.45
C HIS A 383 26.09 -20.15 -24.96
N SER A 384 27.27 -20.75 -25.07
CA SER A 384 28.45 -20.14 -25.74
C SER A 384 28.89 -21.01 -26.91
N PRO A 385 29.01 -20.49 -28.14
CA PRO A 385 29.54 -21.26 -29.26
C PRO A 385 30.96 -21.77 -28.99
N LYS A 386 31.31 -22.94 -29.54
CA LYS A 386 32.65 -23.53 -29.40
C LYS A 386 33.76 -22.50 -29.58
N GLY A 387 34.62 -22.37 -28.61
CA GLY A 387 35.86 -21.55 -28.66
C GLY A 387 35.71 -20.07 -28.32
N ALA A 388 34.49 -19.59 -28.06
CA ALA A 388 34.26 -18.18 -27.69
C ALA A 388 33.34 -18.07 -26.48
N LEU A 389 33.86 -18.28 -25.28
CA LEU A 389 33.23 -17.65 -24.10
C LEU A 389 33.28 -16.14 -24.36
N SER A 390 32.13 -15.54 -24.71
CA SER A 390 32.03 -14.10 -24.95
C SER A 390 32.28 -13.27 -23.68
N PHE A 391 32.31 -13.92 -22.50
CA PHE A 391 32.74 -13.33 -21.21
C PHE A 391 33.41 -14.33 -20.31
N SER A 392 34.31 -13.85 -19.45
CA SER A 392 34.75 -14.60 -18.28
C SER A 392 33.64 -14.61 -17.19
N PRO A 393 33.63 -15.62 -16.29
CA PRO A 393 32.74 -15.61 -15.12
C PRO A 393 32.79 -14.29 -14.33
N ALA A 394 33.98 -13.69 -14.22
CA ALA A 394 34.17 -12.41 -13.53
C ALA A 394 33.55 -11.23 -14.27
N GLU A 395 33.49 -11.25 -15.60
CA GLU A 395 32.78 -10.24 -16.40
C GLU A 395 31.27 -10.39 -16.26
N ALA A 396 30.74 -11.62 -16.33
CA ALA A 396 29.34 -11.88 -16.11
C ALA A 396 28.87 -11.38 -14.73
N LEU A 397 29.66 -11.60 -13.68
CA LEU A 397 29.38 -11.12 -12.33
C LEU A 397 29.49 -9.59 -12.20
N ARG A 398 30.29 -8.91 -13.01
CA ARG A 398 30.41 -7.45 -13.02
C ARG A 398 29.29 -6.79 -13.79
N GLU A 399 28.91 -7.36 -14.92
CA GLU A 399 27.91 -6.74 -15.83
C GLU A 399 26.46 -7.02 -15.40
N HIS A 400 26.23 -8.06 -14.60
CA HIS A 400 24.91 -8.55 -14.21
C HIS A 400 24.82 -8.65 -12.69
N GLU A 401 24.29 -7.59 -12.06
CA GLU A 401 24.17 -7.49 -10.61
C GLU A 401 23.23 -8.54 -10.00
N GLU A 402 22.29 -9.04 -10.79
CA GLU A 402 21.37 -10.12 -10.43
C GLU A 402 22.02 -11.50 -10.30
N ILE A 403 23.24 -11.70 -10.84
CA ILE A 403 23.94 -12.99 -10.78
C ILE A 403 24.75 -13.08 -9.49
N ARG A 404 24.42 -14.04 -8.61
CA ARG A 404 25.16 -14.31 -7.37
C ARG A 404 26.36 -15.24 -7.57
N ALA A 405 26.27 -16.14 -8.55
CA ALA A 405 27.31 -17.11 -8.85
C ALA A 405 27.27 -17.55 -10.31
N VAL A 406 28.40 -17.95 -10.83
CA VAL A 406 28.55 -18.52 -12.17
C VAL A 406 29.10 -19.94 -12.04
N LEU A 407 28.41 -20.90 -12.64
CA LEU A 407 28.83 -22.30 -12.76
C LEU A 407 29.26 -22.56 -14.21
N CYS A 408 30.46 -23.07 -14.41
CA CYS A 408 30.99 -23.40 -15.74
C CYS A 408 31.97 -24.57 -15.62
N LYS A 409 32.35 -25.15 -16.76
CA LYS A 409 33.54 -26.06 -16.80
C LYS A 409 34.82 -25.27 -16.73
N ASP A 410 35.86 -25.88 -16.14
CA ASP A 410 37.21 -25.32 -16.11
C ASP A 410 37.77 -25.25 -17.54
N ARG A 411 38.59 -24.26 -17.85
CA ARG A 411 39.17 -24.08 -19.19
C ARG A 411 40.33 -24.98 -19.47
N GLU A 412 41.07 -25.35 -18.42
CA GLU A 412 42.31 -26.14 -18.53
C GLU A 412 42.03 -27.62 -18.27
N GLU A 413 41.13 -27.94 -17.34
CA GLU A 413 40.74 -29.29 -16.98
C GLU A 413 39.26 -29.56 -17.33
N LYS A 414 38.99 -30.20 -18.46
CA LYS A 414 37.63 -30.42 -19.00
C LYS A 414 36.69 -31.24 -18.09
N ASP A 415 37.24 -32.01 -17.16
CA ASP A 415 36.46 -32.81 -16.19
C ASP A 415 36.19 -32.08 -14.89
N LEU A 416 36.58 -30.81 -14.78
CA LEU A 416 36.46 -30.01 -13.58
C LEU A 416 35.39 -28.94 -13.77
N PHE A 417 34.42 -28.85 -12.84
CA PHE A 417 33.45 -27.77 -12.77
C PHE A 417 33.97 -26.67 -11.84
N THR A 418 33.71 -25.43 -12.21
CA THR A 418 34.11 -24.25 -11.45
C THR A 418 32.90 -23.42 -11.12
N LEU A 419 32.74 -23.12 -9.83
CA LEU A 419 31.72 -22.22 -9.29
C LEU A 419 32.40 -20.94 -8.78
N VAL A 420 32.07 -19.81 -9.37
CA VAL A 420 32.61 -18.49 -9.02
C VAL A 420 31.49 -17.66 -8.38
N TYR A 421 31.69 -17.24 -7.15
CA TYR A 421 30.76 -16.39 -6.41
C TYR A 421 31.03 -14.90 -6.67
N ARG A 422 30.06 -14.05 -6.34
CA ARG A 422 30.17 -12.59 -6.49
C ARG A 422 31.28 -11.98 -5.63
N ASP A 423 31.56 -12.54 -4.46
CA ASP A 423 32.70 -12.15 -3.60
C ASP A 423 34.06 -12.57 -4.13
N ARG A 424 34.08 -13.14 -5.36
CA ARG A 424 35.27 -13.71 -6.05
C ARG A 424 35.81 -14.98 -5.44
N SER A 425 35.15 -15.58 -4.46
CA SER A 425 35.49 -16.91 -4.02
C SER A 425 35.22 -17.95 -5.13
N VAL A 426 36.05 -18.98 -5.20
CA VAL A 426 35.96 -20.00 -6.25
C VAL A 426 35.96 -21.38 -5.60
N ARG A 427 35.02 -22.22 -6.02
CA ARG A 427 35.04 -23.66 -5.69
C ARG A 427 35.17 -24.47 -6.95
N ARG A 428 35.88 -25.59 -6.86
CA ARG A 428 36.10 -26.52 -7.96
C ARG A 428 35.81 -27.93 -7.51
N SER A 429 35.15 -28.71 -8.33
CA SER A 429 34.90 -30.15 -8.09
C SER A 429 34.73 -30.89 -9.41
N LYS A 430 35.08 -32.16 -9.43
CA LYS A 430 34.73 -33.07 -10.53
C LYS A 430 33.27 -33.52 -10.44
N ASP A 431 32.66 -33.37 -9.27
CA ASP A 431 31.23 -33.63 -9.06
C ASP A 431 30.46 -32.28 -8.99
N VAL A 432 29.67 -32.03 -10.01
CA VAL A 432 28.82 -30.84 -10.07
C VAL A 432 27.77 -30.81 -8.95
N GLY A 433 27.37 -31.97 -8.42
CA GLY A 433 26.44 -32.11 -7.30
C GLY A 433 26.98 -31.51 -5.99
N GLU A 434 28.29 -31.62 -5.74
CA GLU A 434 28.94 -30.97 -4.58
C GLU A 434 28.83 -29.43 -4.67
N LEU A 435 29.03 -28.89 -5.87
CA LEU A 435 28.92 -27.44 -6.09
C LEU A 435 27.46 -26.95 -5.97
N VAL A 436 26.52 -27.76 -6.40
CA VAL A 436 25.07 -27.48 -6.24
C VAL A 436 24.69 -27.49 -4.76
N SER A 437 25.14 -28.48 -4.00
CA SER A 437 24.91 -28.55 -2.55
C SER A 437 25.45 -27.30 -1.85
N ALA A 438 26.66 -26.89 -2.20
CA ALA A 438 27.26 -25.67 -1.66
C ALA A 438 26.49 -24.38 -2.01
N LEU A 439 25.82 -24.34 -3.17
CA LEU A 439 24.95 -23.23 -3.56
C LEU A 439 23.62 -23.24 -2.79
N LEU A 440 23.08 -24.42 -2.48
CA LEU A 440 21.82 -24.58 -1.74
C LEU A 440 22.00 -24.27 -0.25
N ASP A 441 23.16 -24.62 0.32
CA ASP A 441 23.48 -24.37 1.73
C ASP A 441 23.83 -22.90 2.04
N GLY A 442 24.06 -22.08 1.01
CA GLY A 442 24.44 -20.67 1.13
C GLY A 442 25.97 -20.44 1.11
N PRO A 443 26.42 -19.19 0.92
CA PRO A 443 27.85 -18.87 0.94
C PRO A 443 28.46 -19.14 2.32
N PRO A 444 29.74 -19.55 2.39
CA PRO A 444 30.42 -19.78 3.66
C PRO A 444 30.47 -18.49 4.48
N GLY A 445 29.73 -18.46 5.59
CA GLY A 445 29.68 -17.31 6.50
C GLY A 445 28.29 -16.68 6.71
N SER A 446 27.26 -17.09 6.01
CA SER A 446 25.88 -16.68 6.28
C SER A 446 25.25 -17.64 7.30
N SER A 447 25.38 -17.34 8.59
CA SER A 447 24.53 -17.94 9.62
C SER A 447 23.09 -17.50 9.38
N ARG A 448 22.17 -18.48 9.38
CA ARG A 448 20.70 -18.30 9.31
C ARG A 448 20.17 -17.41 10.41
#